data_c7e5ee90692ba012c22d7ecf2eecafd2
#
_entry.id   c7e5ee90692ba012c22d7ecf2eecafd2
#
_cell.length_a   1.000
_cell.length_b   1.000
_cell.length_c   1.000
_cell.angle_alpha   90.00
_cell.angle_beta   90.00
_cell.angle_gamma   90.00
#
_symmetry.space_group_name_H-M   'P 1'
#
loop_
_entity.id
_entity.type
_entity.pdbx_description
1 polymer ?
#
loop_
_entity_poly.entity_id
_entity_poly.type
_entity_poly.pdbx_seq_one_letter_code
_entity_poly.pdbx_strand_id
1 'polypeptide(L)'
;MIKRSEDLRKDLVSNFRGGKGELQITHFLETEKDEFNAKGRLFAKNVLKPGTSIGLHEHVGDSETYVILSGEGLVNDNGDQKSVKPGDVIITKNGENHSIENTGTIDLEFIALILFD
;
A
#
# COMPACT_ATOMS: atom_id res chain seq x y z
N MET A 1 -8.55 8.92 21.95
CA MET A 1 -9.24 9.35 20.72
C MET A 1 -9.69 8.11 19.95
N ILE A 2 -10.89 8.14 19.40
CA ILE A 2 -11.37 7.08 18.53
C ILE A 2 -11.73 7.73 17.20
N LYS A 3 -11.22 7.17 16.11
CA LYS A 3 -11.59 7.56 14.74
C LYS A 3 -12.59 6.50 14.23
N ARG A 4 -13.80 6.93 13.93
CA ARG A 4 -14.82 6.00 13.43
C ARG A 4 -14.56 5.68 11.95
N SER A 5 -14.89 4.46 11.52
CA SER A 5 -14.60 4.00 10.17
C SER A 5 -15.24 4.90 9.10
N GLU A 6 -16.44 5.39 9.34
CA GLU A 6 -17.15 6.28 8.41
C GLU A 6 -16.51 7.67 8.28
N ASP A 7 -15.64 8.05 9.22
CA ASP A 7 -14.99 9.37 9.23
C ASP A 7 -13.55 9.33 8.72
N LEU A 8 -13.04 8.15 8.37
CA LEU A 8 -11.68 8.01 7.83
C LEU A 8 -11.60 8.63 6.44
N ARG A 9 -10.52 9.37 6.18
CA ARG A 9 -10.30 9.96 4.86
C ARG A 9 -10.05 8.86 3.84
N LYS A 10 -10.71 8.98 2.68
CA LYS A 10 -10.57 8.06 1.56
C LYS A 10 -10.13 8.84 0.33
N ASP A 11 -9.13 8.31 -0.36
CA ASP A 11 -8.65 8.84 -1.62
C ASP A 11 -8.81 7.80 -2.71
N LEU A 12 -9.05 8.27 -3.93
CA LEU A 12 -9.09 7.44 -5.13
C LEU A 12 -8.04 8.01 -6.08
N VAL A 13 -7.00 7.23 -6.35
CA VAL A 13 -5.84 7.68 -7.13
C VAL A 13 -5.71 6.86 -8.39
N SER A 14 -5.70 7.52 -9.55
CA SER A 14 -5.55 6.85 -10.85
C SER A 14 -4.08 6.70 -11.21
N ASN A 15 -3.73 5.52 -11.73
CA ASN A 15 -2.41 5.20 -12.26
C ASN A 15 -1.27 5.53 -11.29
N PHE A 16 -1.45 5.15 -10.03
CA PHE A 16 -0.50 5.47 -8.97
C PHE A 16 0.87 4.87 -9.26
N ARG A 17 1.89 5.71 -9.24
CA ARG A 17 3.28 5.33 -9.56
C ARG A 17 3.43 4.71 -10.95
N GLY A 18 2.58 5.11 -11.90
CA GLY A 18 2.58 4.55 -13.24
C GLY A 18 1.90 3.19 -13.37
N GLY A 19 1.17 2.78 -12.34
CA GLY A 19 0.39 1.55 -12.38
C GLY A 19 -0.89 1.69 -13.19
N LYS A 20 -1.72 0.66 -13.19
CA LYS A 20 -2.95 0.58 -13.95
C LYS A 20 -4.16 0.76 -13.05
N GLY A 21 -5.13 1.57 -13.52
CA GLY A 21 -6.41 1.73 -12.87
C GLY A 21 -6.35 2.52 -11.58
N GLU A 22 -7.35 2.32 -10.73
CA GLU A 22 -7.54 3.13 -9.56
C GLU A 22 -7.16 2.39 -8.28
N LEU A 23 -6.44 3.09 -7.40
CA LEU A 23 -6.11 2.64 -6.05
C LEU A 23 -7.03 3.35 -5.07
N GLN A 24 -7.74 2.59 -4.25
CA GLN A 24 -8.51 3.12 -3.14
C GLN A 24 -7.65 3.12 -1.87
N ILE A 25 -7.53 4.29 -1.22
CA ILE A 25 -6.75 4.42 0.01
C ILE A 25 -7.69 4.88 1.12
N THR A 26 -7.75 4.11 2.21
CA THR A 26 -8.44 4.52 3.44
C THR A 26 -7.39 4.78 4.50
N HIS A 27 -7.24 6.06 4.89
CA HIS A 27 -6.19 6.49 5.80
C HIS A 27 -6.58 6.23 7.26
N PHE A 28 -5.75 5.47 7.98
CA PHE A 28 -5.92 5.30 9.42
C PHE A 28 -5.32 6.48 10.18
N LEU A 29 -4.17 6.96 9.72
CA LEU A 29 -3.50 8.14 10.27
C LEU A 29 -3.26 9.17 9.17
N GLU A 30 -3.22 10.45 9.55
CA GLU A 30 -3.02 11.55 8.60
C GLU A 30 -1.89 12.46 9.08
N THR A 31 -0.98 12.79 8.15
CA THR A 31 0.16 13.65 8.42
C THR A 31 -0.27 15.07 8.80
N GLU A 32 -1.30 15.60 8.15
CA GLU A 32 -1.80 16.94 8.39
C GLU A 32 -2.39 17.11 9.80
N LYS A 33 -2.73 16.00 10.46
CA LYS A 33 -3.25 16.00 11.83
C LYS A 33 -2.18 15.66 12.87
N ASP A 34 -0.92 15.58 12.44
CA ASP A 34 0.22 15.23 13.28
C ASP A 34 0.05 13.88 13.99
N GLU A 35 -0.60 12.93 13.33
CA GLU A 35 -0.92 11.64 13.94
C GLU A 35 0.23 10.63 13.87
N PHE A 36 1.26 10.91 13.06
CA PHE A 36 2.45 10.05 12.95
C PHE A 36 3.58 10.46 13.91
N ASN A 37 3.42 11.57 14.57
CA ASN A 37 4.44 12.05 15.49
C ASN A 37 5.82 12.17 14.81
N ALA A 38 5.80 12.63 13.55
CA ALA A 38 6.97 12.78 12.67
C ALA A 38 7.73 11.45 12.40
N LYS A 39 7.11 10.29 12.64
CA LYS A 39 7.78 8.99 12.48
C LYS A 39 7.41 8.28 11.19
N GLY A 40 6.37 8.72 10.51
CA GLY A 40 5.91 8.09 9.27
C GLY A 40 5.03 9.02 8.46
N ARG A 41 4.54 8.52 7.32
CA ARG A 41 3.71 9.32 6.42
C ARG A 41 2.52 8.59 5.80
N LEU A 42 2.43 7.29 6.02
CA LEU A 42 1.29 6.50 5.53
C LEU A 42 1.00 5.35 6.49
N PHE A 43 -0.23 5.24 6.87
CA PHE A 43 -0.79 4.05 7.52
C PHE A 43 -2.23 3.94 7.04
N ALA A 44 -2.49 2.98 6.15
CA ALA A 44 -3.72 2.95 5.40
C ALA A 44 -4.09 1.54 4.95
N LYS A 45 -5.37 1.34 4.62
CA LYS A 45 -5.80 0.17 3.87
C LYS A 45 -5.90 0.55 2.40
N ASN A 46 -5.25 -0.22 1.56
CA ASN A 46 -5.28 -0.08 0.11
C ASN A 46 -6.15 -1.17 -0.51
N VAL A 47 -6.92 -0.81 -1.52
CA VAL A 47 -7.72 -1.75 -2.29
C VAL A 47 -7.43 -1.58 -3.77
N LEU A 48 -7.06 -2.68 -4.43
CA LEU A 48 -6.88 -2.77 -5.87
C LEU A 48 -7.91 -3.74 -6.44
N LYS A 49 -8.73 -3.28 -7.38
CA LYS A 49 -9.65 -4.18 -8.10
C LYS A 49 -8.87 -5.10 -9.04
N PRO A 50 -9.47 -6.22 -9.49
CA PRO A 50 -8.78 -7.10 -10.44
C PRO A 50 -8.22 -6.35 -11.65
N GLY A 51 -6.97 -6.64 -12.00
CA GLY A 51 -6.28 -6.04 -13.14
C GLY A 51 -5.66 -4.67 -12.87
N THR A 52 -5.80 -4.12 -11.66
CA THR A 52 -5.19 -2.83 -11.31
C THR A 52 -3.90 -3.03 -10.52
N SER A 53 -3.06 -2.00 -10.49
CA SER A 53 -1.72 -2.12 -9.92
C SER A 53 -1.19 -0.80 -9.40
N ILE A 54 -0.22 -0.90 -8.47
CA ILE A 54 0.68 0.18 -8.11
C ILE A 54 1.98 -0.07 -8.87
N GLY A 55 2.45 0.94 -9.62
CA GLY A 55 3.63 0.80 -10.47
C GLY A 55 4.94 0.69 -9.69
N LEU A 56 6.00 0.28 -10.38
CA LEU A 56 7.32 0.11 -9.80
C LEU A 56 7.88 1.45 -9.35
N HIS A 57 8.32 1.52 -8.09
CA HIS A 57 8.93 2.72 -7.52
C HIS A 57 9.92 2.37 -6.41
N GLU A 58 10.84 3.29 -6.15
CA GLU A 58 11.86 3.14 -5.12
C GLU A 58 11.45 3.90 -3.86
N HIS A 59 11.80 3.36 -2.70
CA HIS A 59 11.66 4.05 -1.42
C HIS A 59 12.97 4.72 -1.06
N VAL A 60 12.93 6.03 -0.80
CA VAL A 60 14.09 6.85 -0.45
C VAL A 60 13.79 7.60 0.84
N GLY A 61 14.59 7.34 1.88
CA GLY A 61 14.43 7.97 3.19
C GLY A 61 13.32 7.36 4.05
N ASP A 62 12.71 6.27 3.60
CA ASP A 62 11.67 5.57 4.33
C ASP A 62 11.64 4.09 3.96
N SER A 63 10.77 3.35 4.62
CA SER A 63 10.49 1.95 4.30
C SER A 63 8.99 1.74 4.31
N GLU A 64 8.53 0.77 3.51
CA GLU A 64 7.12 0.42 3.45
C GLU A 64 6.90 -1.05 3.77
N THR A 65 5.86 -1.32 4.55
CA THR A 65 5.43 -2.68 4.86
C THR A 65 4.00 -2.84 4.37
N TYR A 66 3.76 -3.90 3.57
CA TYR A 66 2.41 -4.34 3.20
C TYR A 66 2.04 -5.57 4.00
N VAL A 67 0.80 -5.64 4.44
CA VAL A 67 0.20 -6.85 5.02
C VAL A 67 -1.02 -7.20 4.18
N ILE A 68 -1.00 -8.35 3.53
CA ILE A 68 -2.11 -8.77 2.67
C ILE A 68 -3.27 -9.26 3.54
N LEU A 69 -4.44 -8.68 3.35
CA LEU A 69 -5.65 -9.02 4.10
C LEU A 69 -6.56 -9.97 3.34
N SER A 70 -6.79 -9.71 2.04
CA SER A 70 -7.64 -10.54 1.20
C SER A 70 -7.24 -10.41 -0.27
N GLY A 71 -7.60 -11.40 -1.07
CA GLY A 71 -7.24 -11.45 -2.49
C GLY A 71 -5.84 -11.99 -2.71
N GLU A 72 -5.42 -11.98 -3.97
CA GLU A 72 -4.11 -12.47 -4.40
C GLU A 72 -3.44 -11.43 -5.28
N GLY A 73 -2.13 -11.33 -5.22
CA GLY A 73 -1.38 -10.38 -6.01
C GLY A 73 -0.04 -10.90 -6.46
N LEU A 74 0.57 -10.12 -7.36
CA LEU A 74 1.94 -10.33 -7.82
C LEU A 74 2.76 -9.13 -7.41
N VAL A 75 3.84 -9.37 -6.66
CA VAL A 75 4.77 -8.33 -6.20
C VAL A 75 6.07 -8.47 -6.97
N ASN A 76 6.55 -7.34 -7.49
CA ASN A 76 7.94 -7.22 -7.92
C ASN A 76 8.72 -6.73 -6.71
N ASP A 77 9.54 -7.61 -6.13
CA ASP A 77 10.36 -7.33 -4.95
C ASP A 77 11.82 -7.21 -5.40
N ASN A 78 12.27 -5.99 -5.62
CA ASN A 78 13.64 -5.70 -6.09
C ASN A 78 14.02 -6.49 -7.36
N GLY A 79 13.07 -6.65 -8.28
CA GLY A 79 13.28 -7.38 -9.54
C GLY A 79 12.78 -8.83 -9.52
N ASP A 80 12.47 -9.38 -8.36
CA ASP A 80 11.95 -10.74 -8.24
C ASP A 80 10.42 -10.73 -8.20
N GLN A 81 9.80 -11.42 -9.14
CA GLN A 81 8.34 -11.56 -9.21
C GLN A 81 7.87 -12.66 -8.26
N LYS A 82 7.02 -12.31 -7.31
CA LYS A 82 6.52 -13.27 -6.31
C LYS A 82 5.02 -13.10 -6.11
N SER A 83 4.30 -14.22 -6.08
CA SER A 83 2.88 -14.22 -5.73
C SER A 83 2.72 -14.04 -4.23
N VAL A 84 1.69 -13.30 -3.82
CA VAL A 84 1.37 -13.06 -2.41
C VAL A 84 -0.10 -13.39 -2.15
N LYS A 85 -0.40 -13.78 -0.92
CA LYS A 85 -1.72 -14.21 -0.46
C LYS A 85 -2.00 -13.65 0.94
N PRO A 86 -3.22 -13.76 1.44
CA PRO A 86 -3.58 -13.25 2.77
C PRO A 86 -2.64 -13.76 3.86
N GLY A 87 -2.21 -12.85 4.71
CA GLY A 87 -1.25 -13.10 5.79
C GLY A 87 0.21 -12.86 5.42
N ASP A 88 0.53 -12.71 4.13
CA ASP A 88 1.90 -12.41 3.72
C ASP A 88 2.26 -10.96 4.06
N VAL A 89 3.51 -10.76 4.41
CA VAL A 89 4.08 -9.44 4.74
C VAL A 89 5.20 -9.14 3.75
N ILE A 90 5.13 -7.98 3.12
CA ILE A 90 6.14 -7.51 2.16
C ILE A 90 6.82 -6.29 2.77
N ILE A 91 8.14 -6.33 2.91
CA ILE A 91 8.93 -5.23 3.46
C ILE A 91 9.83 -4.70 2.37
N THR A 92 9.72 -3.39 2.08
CA THR A 92 10.56 -2.68 1.11
C THR A 92 11.31 -1.59 1.87
N LYS A 93 12.61 -1.77 2.02
CA LYS A 93 13.45 -0.88 2.81
C LYS A 93 13.95 0.31 1.99
N ASN A 94 14.56 1.27 2.66
CA ASN A 94 15.19 2.41 2.03
C ASN A 94 16.18 1.95 0.94
N GLY A 95 16.03 2.50 -0.27
CA GLY A 95 16.84 2.14 -1.44
C GLY A 95 16.34 0.96 -2.23
N GLU A 96 15.32 0.26 -1.75
CA GLU A 96 14.72 -0.87 -2.44
C GLU A 96 13.50 -0.42 -3.26
N ASN A 97 13.09 -1.23 -4.22
CA ASN A 97 11.96 -0.93 -5.08
C ASN A 97 10.95 -2.06 -5.08
N HIS A 98 9.70 -1.71 -5.40
CA HIS A 98 8.62 -2.69 -5.49
C HIS A 98 7.47 -2.20 -6.38
N SER A 99 6.64 -3.15 -6.77
CA SER A 99 5.33 -2.92 -7.36
C SER A 99 4.38 -4.01 -6.87
N ILE A 100 3.08 -3.79 -7.01
CA ILE A 100 2.07 -4.79 -6.68
C ILE A 100 0.92 -4.71 -7.68
N GLU A 101 0.45 -5.87 -8.12
CA GLU A 101 -0.66 -5.99 -9.07
C GLU A 101 -1.68 -6.99 -8.54
N ASN A 102 -2.96 -6.68 -8.69
CA ASN A 102 -4.02 -7.64 -8.43
C ASN A 102 -4.16 -8.56 -9.65
N THR A 103 -3.69 -9.78 -9.52
CA THR A 103 -3.76 -10.82 -10.56
C THR A 103 -4.90 -11.81 -10.32
N GLY A 104 -5.69 -11.60 -9.27
CA GLY A 104 -6.81 -12.46 -8.91
C GLY A 104 -8.13 -12.00 -9.51
N THR A 105 -9.21 -12.58 -8.99
CA THR A 105 -10.58 -12.32 -9.47
C THR A 105 -11.42 -11.54 -8.47
N ILE A 106 -10.91 -11.28 -7.27
CA ILE A 106 -11.55 -10.46 -6.25
C ILE A 106 -10.62 -9.30 -5.89
N ASP A 107 -11.14 -8.33 -5.14
CA ASP A 107 -10.35 -7.20 -4.68
C ASP A 107 -9.14 -7.66 -3.87
N LEU A 108 -7.99 -7.05 -4.12
CA LEU A 108 -6.79 -7.22 -3.33
C LEU A 108 -6.76 -6.12 -2.28
N GLU A 109 -6.86 -6.51 -1.01
CA GLU A 109 -6.86 -5.57 0.11
C GLU A 109 -5.62 -5.80 0.96
N PHE A 110 -4.92 -4.73 1.27
CA PHE A 110 -3.70 -4.81 2.08
C PHE A 110 -3.49 -3.53 2.89
N ILE A 111 -2.86 -3.70 4.04
CA ILE A 111 -2.44 -2.57 4.86
C ILE A 111 -1.07 -2.12 4.37
N ALA A 112 -0.87 -0.80 4.31
CA ALA A 112 0.41 -0.18 3.97
C ALA A 112 0.84 0.73 5.11
N LEU A 113 2.09 0.60 5.52
CA LEU A 113 2.70 1.43 6.55
C LEU A 113 4.04 1.96 6.02
N ILE A 114 4.21 3.28 6.00
CA ILE A 114 5.49 3.91 5.64
C ILE A 114 6.04 4.64 6.86
N LEU A 115 7.21 4.22 7.28
CA LEU A 115 7.96 4.82 8.37
C LEU A 115 9.22 5.49 7.83
N PHE A 116 9.57 6.65 8.38
CA PHE A 116 10.81 7.32 8.04
C PHE A 116 12.02 6.61 8.65
N ASP A 117 13.13 6.70 7.95
CA ASP A 117 14.42 6.24 8.46
C ASP A 117 14.94 7.17 9.57
#